data_2f25ccebe65ea2ce5f7c153c18ec3c6b
#
_entry.id   2f25ccebe65ea2ce5f7c153c18ec3c6b
#
_cell.length_a   1.000
_cell.length_b   1.000
_cell.length_c   1.000
_cell.angle_alpha   90.00
_cell.angle_beta   90.00
_cell.angle_gamma   90.00
#
_symmetry.space_group_name_H-M   'P 1'
#
loop_
_entity.id
_entity.type
_entity.pdbx_description
1 polymer ?
#
loop_
_entity_poly.entity_id
_entity_poly.type
_entity_poly.pdbx_seq_one_letter_code
_entity_poly.pdbx_strand_id
1 'polypeptide(L)'
;VRNLSFIGICMAFVVIALGAWTRLVDAGLGCPDWPGCYGFVFWPNDEAEIALAESRFPMFPYDINKAIPEQVHRIFAASLGLIAIILVALSSNTKSKSIQRWSIFLLVLICCQGLFGYLTVSLKLLPIIVTIHLFGGFATLTLLYFIYLKSRDFQILNQINISHLKTIATVAMVVLIFQIFLGVWTSTNYASLACADFPTCQGSYLPEMDFKNGFNLNQEVGPNYLYGLLDNPARVAIHYSHRLSALIVTFIFLILMSRLWFSDAAPLASTLGILLITQITLGIINVIYVLPLYVAIAHNLVAACLLLATFTVNYLAWKK
;
A
#
# COMPACT_ATOMS: atom_id res chain seq x y z
N VAL A 1 -23.21 8.92 4.83
CA VAL A 1 -21.96 8.91 4.07
C VAL A 1 -20.76 9.13 4.97
N ARG A 2 -20.68 10.24 5.74
CA ARG A 2 -19.52 10.61 6.57
C ARG A 2 -19.03 9.50 7.50
N ASN A 3 -19.89 8.97 8.37
CA ASN A 3 -19.49 7.96 9.36
C ASN A 3 -19.09 6.65 8.66
N LEU A 4 -19.78 6.29 7.57
CA LEU A 4 -19.47 5.08 6.82
C LEU A 4 -18.14 5.21 6.04
N SER A 5 -17.82 6.38 5.48
CA SER A 5 -16.51 6.58 4.87
C SER A 5 -15.37 6.55 5.89
N PHE A 6 -15.60 7.03 7.13
CA PHE A 6 -14.63 6.88 8.22
C PHE A 6 -14.42 5.41 8.61
N ILE A 7 -15.50 4.63 8.74
CA ILE A 7 -15.42 3.17 8.97
C ILE A 7 -14.66 2.52 7.82
N GLY A 8 -14.95 2.92 6.57
CA GLY A 8 -14.22 2.44 5.39
C GLY A 8 -12.73 2.75 5.44
N ILE A 9 -12.32 3.94 5.90
CA ILE A 9 -10.91 4.30 6.10
C ILE A 9 -10.26 3.35 7.13
N CYS A 10 -10.88 3.15 8.28
CA CYS A 10 -10.36 2.23 9.31
C CYS A 10 -10.23 0.80 8.75
N MET A 11 -11.24 0.33 8.02
CA MET A 11 -11.23 -0.98 7.37
C MET A 11 -10.12 -1.07 6.31
N ALA A 12 -9.91 -0.03 5.51
CA ALA A 12 -8.85 0.00 4.50
C ALA A 12 -7.45 -0.08 5.14
N PHE A 13 -7.22 0.56 6.29
CA PHE A 13 -5.98 0.37 7.05
C PHE A 13 -5.78 -1.07 7.50
N VAL A 14 -6.85 -1.73 7.98
CA VAL A 14 -6.80 -3.16 8.35
C VAL A 14 -6.48 -4.02 7.13
N VAL A 15 -7.13 -3.79 5.98
CA VAL A 15 -6.88 -4.53 4.74
C VAL A 15 -5.43 -4.35 4.26
N ILE A 16 -4.89 -3.12 4.33
CA ILE A 16 -3.48 -2.84 3.98
C ILE A 16 -2.52 -3.58 4.94
N ALA A 17 -2.81 -3.57 6.24
CA ALA A 17 -1.98 -4.29 7.22
C ALA A 17 -2.00 -5.81 6.98
N LEU A 18 -3.17 -6.38 6.72
CA LEU A 18 -3.34 -7.81 6.42
C LEU A 18 -2.66 -8.20 5.11
N GLY A 19 -2.77 -7.36 4.06
CA GLY A 19 -2.07 -7.58 2.80
C GLY A 19 -0.54 -7.52 2.96
N ALA A 20 -0.03 -6.59 3.75
CA ALA A 20 1.38 -6.53 4.10
C ALA A 20 1.82 -7.76 4.91
N TRP A 21 1.02 -8.19 5.87
CA TRP A 21 1.27 -9.44 6.61
C TRP A 21 1.35 -10.64 5.69
N THR A 22 0.31 -10.87 4.85
CA THR A 22 0.27 -11.94 3.85
C THR A 22 1.54 -11.98 3.00
N ARG A 23 1.99 -10.79 2.54
CA ARG A 23 3.20 -10.65 1.73
C ARG A 23 4.48 -10.99 2.50
N LEU A 24 4.60 -10.53 3.76
CA LEU A 24 5.81 -10.67 4.57
C LEU A 24 6.01 -12.07 5.15
N VAL A 25 4.93 -12.86 5.27
CA VAL A 25 5.00 -14.27 5.69
C VAL A 25 4.96 -15.24 4.49
N ASP A 26 5.15 -14.73 3.27
CA ASP A 26 5.16 -15.49 2.02
C ASP A 26 3.88 -16.32 1.81
N ALA A 27 2.74 -15.77 2.23
CA ALA A 27 1.43 -16.42 2.19
C ALA A 27 0.59 -16.05 0.95
N GLY A 28 1.14 -15.31 -0.02
CA GLY A 28 0.37 -14.83 -1.17
C GLY A 28 -0.05 -15.91 -2.18
N LEU A 29 0.33 -17.17 -1.97
CA LEU A 29 -0.14 -18.38 -2.67
C LEU A 29 -0.54 -19.46 -1.67
N GLY A 30 -1.02 -19.08 -0.50
CA GLY A 30 -1.48 -20.00 0.55
C GLY A 30 -2.84 -20.65 0.26
N CYS A 31 -3.62 -20.06 -0.67
CA CYS A 31 -4.89 -20.60 -1.16
C CYS A 31 -4.81 -20.79 -2.68
N PRO A 32 -4.94 -22.03 -3.20
CA PRO A 32 -4.79 -22.33 -4.63
C PRO A 32 -5.94 -21.84 -5.48
N ASP A 33 -7.11 -21.59 -4.90
CA ASP A 33 -8.34 -21.15 -5.54
C ASP A 33 -8.78 -19.75 -5.10
N TRP A 34 -9.80 -19.23 -5.76
CA TRP A 34 -10.38 -17.94 -5.47
C TRP A 34 -11.89 -17.95 -5.82
N PRO A 35 -12.79 -17.36 -5.02
CA PRO A 35 -12.59 -16.50 -3.84
C PRO A 35 -12.36 -17.26 -2.53
N GLY A 36 -12.57 -18.58 -2.51
CA GLY A 36 -12.35 -19.44 -1.36
C GLY A 36 -10.89 -19.80 -1.12
N CYS A 37 -10.70 -20.80 -0.25
CA CYS A 37 -9.41 -21.37 0.08
C CYS A 37 -9.53 -22.89 0.17
N TYR A 38 -8.90 -23.63 -0.75
CA TYR A 38 -8.98 -25.09 -0.90
C TYR A 38 -10.43 -25.61 -1.08
N GLY A 39 -11.30 -24.82 -1.75
CA GLY A 39 -12.71 -25.15 -1.96
C GLY A 39 -13.61 -24.82 -0.78
N PHE A 40 -13.11 -24.19 0.27
CA PHE A 40 -13.87 -23.74 1.43
C PHE A 40 -14.04 -22.20 1.44
N VAL A 41 -15.05 -21.71 2.15
CA VAL A 41 -15.27 -20.25 2.33
C VAL A 41 -14.17 -19.64 3.22
N PHE A 42 -13.75 -20.39 4.24
CA PHE A 42 -12.65 -20.00 5.12
C PHE A 42 -11.40 -20.78 4.73
N TRP A 43 -11.00 -21.74 5.55
CA TRP A 43 -9.87 -22.65 5.33
C TRP A 43 -10.20 -23.98 6.00
N PRO A 44 -9.58 -25.10 5.56
CA PRO A 44 -9.74 -26.40 6.21
C PRO A 44 -9.32 -26.36 7.68
N ASN A 45 -10.12 -26.91 8.59
CA ASN A 45 -9.90 -26.84 10.03
C ASN A 45 -9.72 -28.19 10.71
N ASP A 46 -10.22 -29.27 10.11
CA ASP A 46 -10.11 -30.63 10.66
C ASP A 46 -9.41 -31.60 9.67
N GLU A 47 -9.06 -32.76 10.16
CA GLU A 47 -8.31 -33.76 9.36
C GLU A 47 -9.06 -34.20 8.09
N ALA A 48 -10.38 -34.27 8.15
CA ALA A 48 -11.20 -34.68 7.00
C ALA A 48 -11.23 -33.57 5.93
N GLU A 49 -11.38 -32.32 6.35
CA GLU A 49 -11.33 -31.17 5.45
C GLU A 49 -9.94 -31.00 4.85
N ILE A 50 -8.86 -31.19 5.63
CA ILE A 50 -7.47 -31.15 5.15
C ILE A 50 -7.23 -32.26 4.12
N ALA A 51 -7.61 -33.50 4.41
CA ALA A 51 -7.47 -34.61 3.46
C ALA A 51 -8.26 -34.36 2.15
N LEU A 52 -9.46 -33.76 2.27
CA LEU A 52 -10.25 -33.38 1.10
C LEU A 52 -9.59 -32.25 0.31
N ALA A 53 -9.02 -31.25 0.97
CA ALA A 53 -8.29 -30.15 0.36
C ALA A 53 -7.08 -30.67 -0.43
N GLU A 54 -6.26 -31.51 0.18
CA GLU A 54 -5.08 -32.10 -0.47
C GLU A 54 -5.44 -33.02 -1.63
N SER A 55 -6.56 -33.75 -1.52
CA SER A 55 -7.08 -34.57 -2.63
C SER A 55 -7.56 -33.74 -3.84
N ARG A 56 -8.13 -32.56 -3.59
CA ARG A 56 -8.59 -31.61 -4.64
C ARG A 56 -7.45 -30.81 -5.26
N PHE A 57 -6.44 -30.49 -4.47
CA PHE A 57 -5.31 -29.65 -4.87
C PHE A 57 -3.96 -30.34 -4.62
N PRO A 58 -3.67 -31.49 -5.24
CA PRO A 58 -2.51 -32.32 -4.92
C PRO A 58 -1.16 -31.62 -5.20
N MET A 59 -1.15 -30.57 -6.03
CA MET A 59 0.05 -29.78 -6.31
C MET A 59 0.31 -28.66 -5.28
N PHE A 60 -0.60 -28.48 -4.33
CA PHE A 60 -0.55 -27.41 -3.31
C PHE A 60 -0.76 -28.03 -1.93
N PRO A 61 0.31 -28.44 -1.24
CA PRO A 61 0.20 -28.98 0.11
C PRO A 61 -0.39 -27.92 1.05
N TYR A 62 -1.30 -28.35 1.93
CA TYR A 62 -1.97 -27.45 2.85
C TYR A 62 -1.00 -26.94 3.94
N ASP A 63 -0.93 -25.62 4.10
CA ASP A 63 -0.21 -24.95 5.18
C ASP A 63 -1.11 -23.87 5.81
N ILE A 64 -1.58 -24.15 7.02
CA ILE A 64 -2.46 -23.27 7.77
C ILE A 64 -1.85 -21.88 8.02
N ASN A 65 -0.51 -21.80 8.20
CA ASN A 65 0.19 -20.55 8.45
C ASN A 65 0.22 -19.64 7.20
N LYS A 66 -0.05 -20.19 6.03
CA LYS A 66 -0.19 -19.45 4.76
C LYS A 66 -1.65 -19.24 4.35
N ALA A 67 -2.50 -20.24 4.57
CA ALA A 67 -3.92 -20.16 4.24
C ALA A 67 -4.64 -19.07 5.06
N ILE A 68 -4.39 -19.00 6.37
CA ILE A 68 -5.04 -18.02 7.26
C ILE A 68 -4.73 -16.57 6.85
N PRO A 69 -3.46 -16.10 6.73
CA PRO A 69 -3.18 -14.72 6.36
C PRO A 69 -3.83 -14.30 5.05
N GLU A 70 -3.78 -15.17 4.04
CA GLU A 70 -4.35 -14.87 2.73
C GLU A 70 -5.88 -14.79 2.77
N GLN A 71 -6.55 -15.80 3.36
CA GLN A 71 -8.01 -15.83 3.39
C GLN A 71 -8.59 -14.74 4.30
N VAL A 72 -7.97 -14.46 5.44
CA VAL A 72 -8.38 -13.33 6.30
C VAL A 72 -8.28 -12.01 5.55
N HIS A 73 -7.18 -11.77 4.80
CA HIS A 73 -7.06 -10.58 3.95
C HIS A 73 -8.20 -10.48 2.93
N ARG A 74 -8.56 -11.58 2.25
CA ARG A 74 -9.66 -11.62 1.27
C ARG A 74 -11.01 -11.31 1.90
N ILE A 75 -11.32 -11.86 3.09
CA ILE A 75 -12.57 -11.61 3.82
C ILE A 75 -12.71 -10.12 4.20
N PHE A 76 -11.66 -9.52 4.75
CA PHE A 76 -11.67 -8.10 5.09
C PHE A 76 -11.76 -7.20 3.84
N ALA A 77 -11.11 -7.57 2.74
CA ALA A 77 -11.22 -6.86 1.47
C ALA A 77 -12.65 -6.95 0.90
N ALA A 78 -13.32 -8.11 0.98
CA ALA A 78 -14.71 -8.26 0.59
C ALA A 78 -15.66 -7.42 1.46
N SER A 79 -15.39 -7.35 2.78
CA SER A 79 -16.14 -6.48 3.70
C SER A 79 -15.98 -5.00 3.35
N LEU A 80 -14.80 -4.58 2.89
CA LEU A 80 -14.58 -3.23 2.37
C LEU A 80 -15.39 -2.97 1.08
N GLY A 81 -15.52 -3.99 0.22
CA GLY A 81 -16.40 -3.97 -0.95
C GLY A 81 -17.88 -3.74 -0.59
N LEU A 82 -18.36 -4.42 0.46
CA LEU A 82 -19.72 -4.20 0.97
C LEU A 82 -19.91 -2.76 1.49
N ILE A 83 -18.93 -2.20 2.19
CA ILE A 83 -18.96 -0.80 2.64
C ILE A 83 -19.08 0.14 1.42
N ALA A 84 -18.37 -0.11 0.33
CA ALA A 84 -18.45 0.71 -0.88
C ALA A 84 -19.83 0.63 -1.53
N ILE A 85 -20.46 -0.54 -1.59
CA ILE A 85 -21.83 -0.71 -2.11
C ILE A 85 -22.81 0.13 -1.27
N ILE A 86 -22.74 0.04 0.06
CA ILE A 86 -23.59 0.82 0.96
C ILE A 86 -23.31 2.33 0.81
N LEU A 87 -22.04 2.74 0.61
CA LEU A 87 -21.67 4.14 0.35
C LEU A 87 -22.34 4.65 -0.93
N VAL A 88 -22.35 3.88 -2.02
CA VAL A 88 -23.06 4.24 -3.25
C VAL A 88 -24.55 4.41 -2.98
N ALA A 89 -25.20 3.45 -2.32
CA ALA A 89 -26.61 3.52 -1.99
C ALA A 89 -26.98 4.73 -1.12
N LEU A 90 -26.18 5.03 -0.09
CA LEU A 90 -26.40 6.20 0.77
C LEU A 90 -26.08 7.52 0.07
N SER A 91 -25.11 7.53 -0.86
CA SER A 91 -24.74 8.74 -1.59
C SER A 91 -25.78 9.15 -2.62
N SER A 92 -26.60 8.20 -3.15
CA SER A 92 -27.69 8.48 -4.10
C SER A 92 -28.77 9.38 -3.48
N ASN A 93 -28.97 9.29 -2.16
CA ASN A 93 -29.92 10.10 -1.41
C ASN A 93 -29.36 11.48 -0.99
N THR A 94 -28.09 11.77 -1.30
CA THR A 94 -27.48 13.07 -0.97
C THR A 94 -27.74 14.08 -2.10
N LYS A 95 -27.85 15.37 -1.75
CA LYS A 95 -27.95 16.45 -2.74
C LYS A 95 -26.63 16.67 -3.52
N SER A 96 -25.52 16.08 -3.07
CA SER A 96 -24.19 16.26 -3.64
C SER A 96 -23.90 15.23 -4.74
N LYS A 97 -24.16 15.60 -6.00
CA LYS A 97 -23.76 14.78 -7.16
C LYS A 97 -22.25 14.45 -7.21
N SER A 98 -21.42 15.30 -6.58
CA SER A 98 -19.98 15.06 -6.49
C SER A 98 -19.69 13.86 -5.59
N ILE A 99 -20.28 13.79 -4.39
CA ILE A 99 -20.08 12.65 -3.47
C ILE A 99 -20.56 11.36 -4.12
N GLN A 100 -21.72 11.39 -4.79
CA GLN A 100 -22.25 10.23 -5.51
C GLN A 100 -21.27 9.71 -6.58
N ARG A 101 -20.73 10.61 -7.43
CA ARG A 101 -19.74 10.22 -8.48
C ARG A 101 -18.49 9.56 -7.88
N TRP A 102 -17.95 10.12 -6.80
CA TRP A 102 -16.76 9.57 -6.16
C TRP A 102 -17.04 8.25 -5.43
N SER A 103 -18.25 8.05 -4.88
CA SER A 103 -18.67 6.76 -4.31
C SER A 103 -18.80 5.68 -5.39
N ILE A 104 -19.33 6.01 -6.56
CA ILE A 104 -19.39 5.08 -7.71
C ILE A 104 -17.97 4.75 -8.20
N PHE A 105 -17.09 5.76 -8.32
CA PHE A 105 -15.70 5.52 -8.71
C PHE A 105 -14.96 4.65 -7.72
N LEU A 106 -15.21 4.82 -6.41
CA LEU A 106 -14.68 3.96 -5.35
C LEU A 106 -15.13 2.50 -5.54
N LEU A 107 -16.41 2.27 -5.83
CA LEU A 107 -16.91 0.90 -6.05
C LEU A 107 -16.25 0.27 -7.28
N VAL A 108 -16.11 1.00 -8.39
CA VAL A 108 -15.40 0.51 -9.57
C VAL A 108 -13.95 0.17 -9.24
N LEU A 109 -13.25 1.05 -8.50
CA LEU A 109 -11.87 0.81 -8.09
C LEU A 109 -11.76 -0.46 -7.23
N ILE A 110 -12.68 -0.69 -6.29
CA ILE A 110 -12.68 -1.90 -5.44
C ILE A 110 -12.99 -3.16 -6.26
N CYS A 111 -13.88 -3.10 -7.25
CA CYS A 111 -14.09 -4.22 -8.18
C CYS A 111 -12.81 -4.53 -8.98
N CYS A 112 -12.10 -3.51 -9.47
CA CYS A 112 -10.78 -3.69 -10.10
C CYS A 112 -9.77 -4.29 -9.12
N GLN A 113 -9.78 -3.88 -7.84
CA GLN A 113 -8.92 -4.46 -6.81
C GLN A 113 -9.21 -5.96 -6.56
N GLY A 114 -10.48 -6.36 -6.57
CA GLY A 114 -10.85 -7.78 -6.52
C GLY A 114 -10.29 -8.58 -7.69
N LEU A 115 -10.38 -8.03 -8.92
CA LEU A 115 -9.79 -8.62 -10.11
C LEU A 115 -8.26 -8.74 -9.99
N PHE A 116 -7.58 -7.66 -9.58
CA PHE A 116 -6.13 -7.71 -9.36
C PHE A 116 -5.75 -8.68 -8.26
N GLY A 117 -6.54 -8.80 -7.17
CA GLY A 117 -6.36 -9.81 -6.13
C GLY A 117 -6.43 -11.24 -6.69
N TYR A 118 -7.40 -11.54 -7.56
CA TYR A 118 -7.45 -12.80 -8.31
C TYR A 118 -6.20 -12.99 -9.20
N LEU A 119 -5.80 -11.96 -9.94
CA LEU A 119 -4.63 -12.02 -10.82
C LEU A 119 -3.31 -12.22 -10.06
N THR A 120 -3.18 -11.76 -8.81
CA THR A 120 -1.97 -12.04 -8.01
C THR A 120 -1.77 -13.54 -7.80
N VAL A 121 -2.84 -14.30 -7.61
CA VAL A 121 -2.79 -15.76 -7.43
C VAL A 121 -2.63 -16.46 -8.78
N SER A 122 -3.49 -16.16 -9.76
CA SER A 122 -3.51 -16.84 -11.06
C SER A 122 -2.23 -16.61 -11.87
N LEU A 123 -1.57 -15.45 -11.71
CA LEU A 123 -0.29 -15.13 -12.32
C LEU A 123 0.90 -15.33 -11.37
N LYS A 124 0.70 -16.13 -10.30
CA LYS A 124 1.75 -16.60 -9.40
C LYS A 124 2.66 -15.48 -8.89
N LEU A 125 2.04 -14.42 -8.37
CA LEU A 125 2.70 -13.23 -7.80
C LEU A 125 3.56 -12.45 -8.78
N LEU A 126 3.18 -12.36 -10.05
CA LEU A 126 3.88 -11.54 -11.03
C LEU A 126 4.07 -10.11 -10.48
N PRO A 127 5.32 -9.61 -10.32
CA PRO A 127 5.61 -8.41 -9.55
C PRO A 127 4.84 -7.17 -9.98
N ILE A 128 4.64 -6.95 -11.29
CA ILE A 128 3.88 -5.81 -11.79
C ILE A 128 2.41 -5.86 -11.34
N ILE A 129 1.80 -7.04 -11.34
CA ILE A 129 0.39 -7.24 -10.92
C ILE A 129 0.24 -6.99 -9.41
N VAL A 130 1.15 -7.53 -8.60
CA VAL A 130 1.15 -7.29 -7.15
C VAL A 130 1.38 -5.80 -6.87
N THR A 131 2.26 -5.14 -7.64
CA THR A 131 2.51 -3.70 -7.53
C THR A 131 1.26 -2.88 -7.81
N ILE A 132 0.54 -3.16 -8.90
CA ILE A 132 -0.71 -2.45 -9.26
C ILE A 132 -1.79 -2.70 -8.18
N HIS A 133 -1.91 -3.95 -7.70
CA HIS A 133 -2.86 -4.29 -6.64
C HIS A 133 -2.58 -3.50 -5.35
N LEU A 134 -1.33 -3.42 -4.90
CA LEU A 134 -0.96 -2.68 -3.69
C LEU A 134 -1.19 -1.17 -3.86
N PHE A 135 -0.83 -0.60 -5.01
CA PHE A 135 -1.11 0.81 -5.36
C PHE A 135 -2.61 1.11 -5.34
N GLY A 136 -3.41 0.22 -5.89
CA GLY A 136 -4.86 0.36 -5.88
C GLY A 136 -5.45 0.31 -4.47
N GLY A 137 -4.83 -0.43 -3.53
CA GLY A 137 -5.17 -0.40 -2.11
C GLY A 137 -4.95 0.99 -1.49
N PHE A 138 -3.79 1.62 -1.74
CA PHE A 138 -3.51 2.99 -1.32
C PHE A 138 -4.44 4.02 -1.99
N ALA A 139 -4.77 3.83 -3.28
CA ALA A 139 -5.74 4.68 -3.98
C ALA A 139 -7.14 4.54 -3.38
N THR A 140 -7.57 3.33 -3.02
CA THR A 140 -8.84 3.07 -2.34
C THR A 140 -8.93 3.79 -1.00
N LEU A 141 -7.88 3.71 -0.17
CA LEU A 141 -7.78 4.43 1.10
C LEU A 141 -7.84 5.95 0.88
N THR A 142 -7.08 6.47 -0.08
CA THR A 142 -7.05 7.91 -0.41
C THR A 142 -8.40 8.40 -0.90
N LEU A 143 -9.12 7.61 -1.70
CA LEU A 143 -10.43 7.96 -2.22
C LEU A 143 -11.52 7.93 -1.13
N LEU A 144 -11.48 6.95 -0.21
CA LEU A 144 -12.34 6.93 0.98
C LEU A 144 -12.11 8.17 1.84
N TYR A 145 -10.85 8.53 2.05
CA TYR A 145 -10.48 9.73 2.79
C TYR A 145 -10.96 11.01 2.07
N PHE A 146 -10.84 11.09 0.76
CA PHE A 146 -11.37 12.21 -0.02
C PHE A 146 -12.89 12.34 0.09
N ILE A 147 -13.65 11.23 0.01
CA ILE A 147 -15.09 11.22 0.23
C ILE A 147 -15.43 11.71 1.64
N TYR A 148 -14.66 11.27 2.65
CA TYR A 148 -14.80 11.71 4.02
C TYR A 148 -14.58 13.22 4.17
N LEU A 149 -13.50 13.78 3.58
CA LEU A 149 -13.22 15.21 3.59
C LEU A 149 -14.34 16.02 2.93
N LYS A 150 -14.88 15.54 1.81
CA LYS A 150 -16.00 16.20 1.11
C LYS A 150 -17.33 16.09 1.87
N SER A 151 -17.52 15.08 2.68
CA SER A 151 -18.75 14.85 3.42
C SER A 151 -18.80 15.55 4.78
N ARG A 152 -17.74 16.25 5.17
CA ARG A 152 -17.60 16.98 6.41
C ARG A 152 -17.33 18.46 6.16
N ASP A 153 -18.09 19.31 6.82
CA ASP A 153 -17.77 20.73 6.87
C ASP A 153 -16.68 20.97 7.93
N PHE A 154 -15.45 21.03 7.47
CA PHE A 154 -14.30 21.30 8.32
C PHE A 154 -14.10 22.81 8.45
N GLN A 155 -14.84 23.48 9.30
CA GLN A 155 -14.68 24.93 9.54
C GLN A 155 -13.22 25.33 9.81
N ILE A 156 -12.50 24.54 10.60
CA ILE A 156 -11.08 24.79 10.94
C ILE A 156 -10.19 24.68 9.68
N LEU A 157 -10.38 23.66 8.85
CA LEU A 157 -9.62 23.50 7.62
C LEU A 157 -9.98 24.56 6.56
N ASN A 158 -11.19 25.14 6.67
CA ASN A 158 -11.64 26.19 5.77
C ASN A 158 -10.93 27.53 6.00
N GLN A 159 -10.34 27.73 7.20
CA GLN A 159 -9.62 28.96 7.55
C GLN A 159 -8.16 28.93 7.08
N ILE A 160 -7.60 27.76 6.77
CA ILE A 160 -6.21 27.61 6.32
C ILE A 160 -6.12 27.95 4.83
N ASN A 161 -5.42 29.02 4.50
CA ASN A 161 -5.14 29.41 3.11
C ASN A 161 -3.66 29.20 2.76
N ILE A 162 -3.40 28.07 2.11
CA ILE A 162 -2.05 27.70 1.61
C ILE A 162 -2.04 27.56 0.07
N SER A 163 -2.90 28.30 -0.62
CA SER A 163 -3.00 28.24 -2.08
C SER A 163 -1.72 28.63 -2.81
N HIS A 164 -0.86 29.44 -2.19
CA HIS A 164 0.47 29.80 -2.70
C HIS A 164 1.47 28.63 -2.65
N LEU A 165 1.16 27.54 -1.95
CA LEU A 165 2.01 26.35 -1.84
C LEU A 165 1.63 25.22 -2.84
N LYS A 166 0.72 25.48 -3.79
CA LYS A 166 0.24 24.46 -4.76
C LYS A 166 1.37 23.68 -5.40
N THR A 167 2.36 24.38 -5.93
CA THR A 167 3.46 23.76 -6.68
C THR A 167 4.27 22.81 -5.80
N ILE A 168 4.74 23.29 -4.65
CA ILE A 168 5.57 22.46 -3.75
C ILE A 168 4.77 21.31 -3.14
N ALA A 169 3.49 21.51 -2.81
CA ALA A 169 2.60 20.45 -2.34
C ALA A 169 2.42 19.36 -3.42
N THR A 170 2.20 19.76 -4.67
CA THR A 170 2.08 18.81 -5.79
C THR A 170 3.38 18.06 -6.04
N VAL A 171 4.54 18.73 -6.03
CA VAL A 171 5.86 18.10 -6.15
C VAL A 171 6.07 17.08 -5.01
N ALA A 172 5.78 17.47 -3.77
CA ALA A 172 5.88 16.55 -2.62
C ALA A 172 4.98 15.31 -2.78
N MET A 173 3.75 15.48 -3.30
CA MET A 173 2.85 14.35 -3.59
C MET A 173 3.43 13.43 -4.67
N VAL A 174 3.94 13.98 -5.76
CA VAL A 174 4.50 13.18 -6.88
C VAL A 174 5.72 12.39 -6.43
N VAL A 175 6.66 13.03 -5.73
CA VAL A 175 7.86 12.32 -5.25
C VAL A 175 7.52 11.29 -4.17
N LEU A 176 6.50 11.53 -3.33
CA LEU A 176 6.03 10.54 -2.36
C LEU A 176 5.38 9.33 -3.06
N ILE A 177 4.53 9.54 -4.07
CA ILE A 177 3.94 8.46 -4.86
C ILE A 177 5.04 7.63 -5.52
N PHE A 178 6.07 8.26 -6.08
CA PHE A 178 7.21 7.57 -6.67
C PHE A 178 8.00 6.78 -5.61
N GLN A 179 8.21 7.34 -4.41
CA GLN A 179 8.84 6.64 -3.29
C GLN A 179 8.04 5.42 -2.85
N ILE A 180 6.72 5.53 -2.78
CA ILE A 180 5.83 4.40 -2.49
C ILE A 180 5.98 3.34 -3.58
N PHE A 181 6.02 3.73 -4.86
CA PHE A 181 6.26 2.79 -5.97
C PHE A 181 7.57 2.02 -5.76
N LEU A 182 8.68 2.69 -5.49
CA LEU A 182 9.97 2.03 -5.26
C LEU A 182 9.92 1.09 -4.05
N GLY A 183 9.22 1.46 -2.97
CA GLY A 183 9.03 0.58 -1.81
C GLY A 183 8.22 -0.67 -2.13
N VAL A 184 7.13 -0.51 -2.89
CA VAL A 184 6.32 -1.63 -3.38
C VAL A 184 7.13 -2.52 -4.31
N TRP A 185 7.88 -1.94 -5.26
CA TRP A 185 8.74 -2.66 -6.19
C TRP A 185 9.85 -3.42 -5.46
N THR A 186 10.40 -2.83 -4.39
CA THR A 186 11.35 -3.50 -3.48
C THR A 186 10.72 -4.72 -2.81
N SER A 187 9.50 -4.60 -2.31
CA SER A 187 8.79 -5.72 -1.69
C SER A 187 8.44 -6.81 -2.70
N THR A 188 7.84 -6.47 -3.85
CA THR A 188 7.34 -7.44 -4.83
C THR A 188 8.44 -8.24 -5.49
N ASN A 189 9.64 -7.69 -5.62
CA ASN A 189 10.83 -8.36 -6.17
C ASN A 189 11.74 -8.98 -5.11
N TYR A 190 11.32 -9.08 -3.84
CA TYR A 190 12.13 -9.64 -2.74
C TYR A 190 13.49 -8.95 -2.58
N ALA A 191 13.55 -7.64 -2.86
CA ALA A 191 14.77 -6.85 -2.81
C ALA A 191 15.04 -6.23 -1.43
N SER A 192 14.14 -6.38 -0.46
CA SER A 192 14.21 -5.71 0.84
C SER A 192 15.49 -6.03 1.64
N LEU A 193 16.06 -7.21 1.44
CA LEU A 193 17.28 -7.66 2.13
C LEU A 193 18.53 -7.67 1.22
N ALA A 194 18.43 -7.13 0.00
CA ALA A 194 19.57 -7.07 -0.93
C ALA A 194 20.72 -6.18 -0.41
N CYS A 195 20.38 -5.15 0.38
CA CYS A 195 21.32 -4.31 1.12
C CYS A 195 21.09 -4.53 2.63
N ALA A 196 21.82 -5.43 3.25
CA ALA A 196 21.63 -5.78 4.66
C ALA A 196 22.36 -4.85 5.64
N ASP A 197 23.13 -3.88 5.12
CA ASP A 197 23.90 -2.89 5.88
C ASP A 197 23.39 -1.47 5.63
N PHE A 198 23.69 -0.55 6.54
CA PHE A 198 23.32 0.85 6.47
C PHE A 198 24.41 1.73 7.12
N PRO A 199 24.82 2.84 6.53
CA PRO A 199 24.30 3.48 5.30
C PRO A 199 24.79 2.88 3.98
N THR A 200 25.80 2.03 4.01
CA THR A 200 26.33 1.30 2.86
C THR A 200 25.35 0.23 2.36
N CYS A 201 25.66 -0.37 1.22
CA CYS A 201 25.01 -1.55 0.69
C CYS A 201 26.09 -2.53 0.26
N GLN A 202 26.13 -3.72 0.88
CA GLN A 202 27.19 -4.73 0.67
C GLN A 202 28.60 -4.15 0.93
N GLY A 203 28.75 -3.34 1.97
CA GLY A 203 30.01 -2.70 2.35
C GLY A 203 30.47 -1.55 1.46
N SER A 204 29.69 -1.16 0.43
CA SER A 204 30.04 -0.09 -0.51
C SER A 204 28.96 1.00 -0.54
N TYR A 205 29.38 2.25 -0.83
CA TYR A 205 28.47 3.34 -1.17
C TYR A 205 27.98 3.27 -2.61
N LEU A 206 28.70 2.58 -3.49
CA LEU A 206 28.31 2.33 -4.89
C LEU A 206 28.50 0.83 -5.17
N PRO A 207 27.53 -0.02 -4.75
CA PRO A 207 27.58 -1.46 -4.99
C PRO A 207 27.37 -1.78 -6.47
N GLU A 208 27.62 -3.03 -6.86
CA GLU A 208 27.28 -3.51 -8.19
C GLU A 208 25.76 -3.53 -8.37
N MET A 209 25.26 -2.94 -9.45
CA MET A 209 23.83 -2.74 -9.71
C MET A 209 23.47 -3.06 -11.16
N ASP A 210 22.40 -3.85 -11.34
CA ASP A 210 21.79 -4.09 -12.65
C ASP A 210 20.41 -3.42 -12.74
N PHE A 211 20.41 -2.17 -13.18
CA PHE A 211 19.16 -1.40 -13.36
C PHE A 211 18.28 -1.95 -14.49
N LYS A 212 18.85 -2.55 -15.53
CA LYS A 212 18.10 -3.07 -16.66
C LYS A 212 17.17 -4.20 -16.24
N ASN A 213 17.69 -5.17 -15.51
CA ASN A 213 16.90 -6.30 -15.02
C ASN A 213 16.08 -5.91 -13.77
N GLY A 214 16.61 -5.07 -12.87
CA GLY A 214 15.94 -4.61 -11.67
C GLY A 214 14.64 -3.82 -11.93
N PHE A 215 14.59 -3.07 -13.03
CA PHE A 215 13.43 -2.27 -13.43
C PHE A 215 12.75 -2.76 -14.71
N ASN A 216 12.94 -4.04 -15.06
CA ASN A 216 12.21 -4.67 -16.16
C ASN A 216 10.74 -4.90 -15.73
N LEU A 217 9.82 -4.12 -16.30
CA LEU A 217 8.38 -4.25 -16.05
C LEU A 217 7.75 -5.38 -16.88
N ASN A 218 8.40 -5.85 -17.94
CA ASN A 218 7.95 -6.91 -18.83
C ASN A 218 8.51 -8.28 -18.40
N GLN A 219 8.21 -8.66 -17.15
CA GLN A 219 8.60 -9.97 -16.65
C GLN A 219 7.72 -11.06 -17.26
N GLU A 220 8.27 -12.27 -17.45
CA GLU A 220 7.57 -13.38 -18.07
C GLU A 220 6.35 -13.83 -17.28
N VAL A 221 5.26 -14.16 -17.97
CA VAL A 221 4.08 -14.77 -17.38
C VAL A 221 4.26 -16.28 -17.33
N GLY A 222 4.05 -16.89 -16.16
CA GLY A 222 4.10 -18.36 -15.98
C GLY A 222 4.99 -18.85 -14.85
N PRO A 223 6.22 -18.31 -14.66
CA PRO A 223 7.03 -18.64 -13.49
C PRO A 223 6.32 -18.33 -12.18
N ASN A 224 6.70 -19.05 -11.10
CA ASN A 224 6.29 -18.69 -9.75
C ASN A 224 7.26 -17.65 -9.19
N TYR A 225 6.74 -16.47 -8.87
CA TYR A 225 7.53 -15.36 -8.34
C TYR A 225 7.66 -15.34 -6.81
N LEU A 226 7.15 -16.35 -6.13
CA LEU A 226 7.38 -16.52 -4.70
C LEU A 226 8.90 -16.63 -4.45
N TYR A 227 9.41 -15.86 -3.49
CA TYR A 227 10.84 -15.65 -3.15
C TYR A 227 11.65 -14.86 -4.19
N GLY A 228 11.03 -14.38 -5.28
CA GLY A 228 11.63 -13.55 -6.32
C GLY A 228 12.54 -14.33 -7.27
N LEU A 229 12.68 -13.84 -8.49
CA LEU A 229 13.48 -14.47 -9.54
C LEU A 229 14.68 -13.61 -9.98
N LEU A 230 14.77 -12.36 -9.49
CA LEU A 230 15.87 -11.47 -9.88
C LEU A 230 17.18 -11.87 -9.21
N ASP A 231 18.29 -11.72 -9.94
CA ASP A 231 19.63 -11.84 -9.43
C ASP A 231 19.97 -10.74 -8.41
N ASN A 232 20.99 -10.98 -7.58
CA ASN A 232 21.34 -10.05 -6.51
C ASN A 232 21.67 -8.63 -6.98
N PRO A 233 22.46 -8.36 -8.06
CA PRO A 233 22.72 -7.00 -8.54
C PRO A 233 21.44 -6.25 -8.96
N ALA A 234 20.45 -6.95 -9.51
CA ALA A 234 19.16 -6.36 -9.88
C ALA A 234 18.33 -5.98 -8.64
N ARG A 235 18.31 -6.84 -7.60
CA ARG A 235 17.66 -6.53 -6.31
C ARG A 235 18.36 -5.38 -5.59
N VAL A 236 19.70 -5.32 -5.66
CA VAL A 236 20.50 -4.21 -5.11
C VAL A 236 20.12 -2.89 -5.80
N ALA A 237 20.02 -2.87 -7.14
CA ALA A 237 19.61 -1.69 -7.87
C ALA A 237 18.24 -1.15 -7.42
N ILE A 238 17.27 -2.03 -7.18
CA ILE A 238 15.93 -1.67 -6.68
C ILE A 238 16.02 -1.07 -5.27
N HIS A 239 16.66 -1.78 -4.34
CA HIS A 239 16.75 -1.35 -2.94
C HIS A 239 17.53 -0.05 -2.78
N TYR A 240 18.64 0.07 -3.50
CA TYR A 240 19.46 1.28 -3.50
C TYR A 240 18.69 2.49 -4.03
N SER A 241 17.94 2.32 -5.12
CA SER A 241 17.07 3.37 -5.68
C SER A 241 16.01 3.82 -4.67
N HIS A 242 15.40 2.89 -3.93
CA HIS A 242 14.44 3.21 -2.87
C HIS A 242 15.06 4.05 -1.75
N ARG A 243 16.28 3.72 -1.31
CA ARG A 243 17.03 4.49 -0.30
C ARG A 243 17.41 5.88 -0.82
N LEU A 244 17.92 5.97 -2.06
CA LEU A 244 18.31 7.25 -2.64
C LEU A 244 17.10 8.18 -2.84
N SER A 245 15.99 7.64 -3.32
CA SER A 245 14.74 8.39 -3.46
C SER A 245 14.21 8.89 -2.12
N ALA A 246 14.42 8.17 -1.01
CA ALA A 246 14.03 8.62 0.32
C ALA A 246 14.77 9.92 0.74
N LEU A 247 16.02 10.12 0.31
CA LEU A 247 16.74 11.39 0.53
C LEU A 247 16.10 12.55 -0.25
N ILE A 248 15.68 12.30 -1.50
CA ILE A 248 14.98 13.29 -2.33
C ILE A 248 13.64 13.67 -1.69
N VAL A 249 12.86 12.67 -1.26
CA VAL A 249 11.59 12.91 -0.54
C VAL A 249 11.85 13.73 0.72
N THR A 250 12.85 13.37 1.52
CA THR A 250 13.20 14.09 2.74
C THR A 250 13.49 15.56 2.44
N PHE A 251 14.32 15.83 1.44
CA PHE A 251 14.67 17.20 1.06
C PHE A 251 13.44 18.02 0.63
N ILE A 252 12.58 17.46 -0.24
CA ILE A 252 11.36 18.14 -0.70
C ILE A 252 10.39 18.37 0.47
N PHE A 253 10.26 17.40 1.38
CA PHE A 253 9.40 17.53 2.54
C PHE A 253 9.93 18.58 3.55
N LEU A 254 11.23 18.71 3.73
CA LEU A 254 11.82 19.78 4.55
C LEU A 254 11.46 21.17 3.99
N ILE A 255 11.51 21.35 2.67
CA ILE A 255 11.08 22.60 2.03
C ILE A 255 9.57 22.81 2.26
N LEU A 256 8.73 21.80 2.02
CA LEU A 256 7.29 21.92 2.22
C LEU A 256 6.94 22.26 3.67
N MET A 257 7.53 21.56 4.64
CA MET A 257 7.30 21.79 6.07
C MET A 257 7.73 23.18 6.50
N SER A 258 8.89 23.67 6.04
CA SER A 258 9.33 25.04 6.28
C SER A 258 8.30 26.05 5.75
N ARG A 259 7.80 25.87 4.51
CA ARG A 259 6.79 26.77 3.93
C ARG A 259 5.45 26.72 4.68
N LEU A 260 5.01 25.54 5.10
CA LEU A 260 3.79 25.36 5.90
C LEU A 260 3.93 26.03 7.28
N TRP A 261 5.10 25.93 7.90
CA TRP A 261 5.36 26.51 9.21
C TRP A 261 5.17 28.03 9.21
N PHE A 262 5.68 28.71 8.18
CA PHE A 262 5.54 30.15 8.00
C PHE A 262 4.22 30.60 7.35
N SER A 263 3.26 29.67 7.13
CA SER A 263 1.96 29.93 6.50
C SER A 263 0.78 29.66 7.44
N ASP A 264 0.96 29.81 8.74
CA ASP A 264 -0.06 29.53 9.78
C ASP A 264 -0.62 28.10 9.73
N ALA A 265 0.12 27.19 9.11
CA ALA A 265 -0.22 25.76 8.98
C ALA A 265 0.78 24.85 9.73
N ALA A 266 1.40 25.37 10.80
CA ALA A 266 2.38 24.65 11.63
C ALA A 266 1.91 23.26 12.10
N PRO A 267 0.63 23.01 12.46
CA PRO A 267 0.18 21.67 12.82
C PRO A 267 0.33 20.65 11.67
N LEU A 268 0.12 21.07 10.41
CA LEU A 268 0.33 20.21 9.24
C LEU A 268 1.82 19.94 9.02
N ALA A 269 2.67 20.96 9.19
CA ALA A 269 4.12 20.78 9.12
C ALA A 269 4.62 19.79 10.18
N SER A 270 4.18 19.93 11.44
CA SER A 270 4.54 19.03 12.53
C SER A 270 4.07 17.59 12.27
N THR A 271 2.83 17.41 11.77
CA THR A 271 2.31 16.09 11.42
C THR A 271 3.15 15.41 10.33
N LEU A 272 3.48 16.13 9.27
CA LEU A 272 4.36 15.63 8.21
C LEU A 272 5.75 15.28 8.74
N GLY A 273 6.32 16.12 9.61
CA GLY A 273 7.63 15.90 10.23
C GLY A 273 7.66 14.63 11.08
N ILE A 274 6.69 14.44 11.97
CA ILE A 274 6.58 13.25 12.82
C ILE A 274 6.45 12.00 11.95
N LEU A 275 5.55 12.02 10.97
CA LEU A 275 5.34 10.87 10.07
C LEU A 275 6.58 10.56 9.24
N LEU A 276 7.27 11.58 8.71
CA LEU A 276 8.48 11.39 7.92
C LEU A 276 9.63 10.80 8.76
N ILE A 277 9.87 11.34 9.95
CA ILE A 277 10.89 10.81 10.87
C ILE A 277 10.56 9.36 11.24
N THR A 278 9.32 9.07 11.60
CA THR A 278 8.88 7.70 11.91
C THR A 278 9.09 6.78 10.71
N GLN A 279 8.73 7.21 9.50
CA GLN A 279 8.89 6.43 8.28
C GLN A 279 10.36 6.07 7.99
N ILE A 280 11.25 7.06 8.12
CA ILE A 280 12.69 6.84 7.91
C ILE A 280 13.25 5.89 8.98
N THR A 281 12.89 6.11 10.24
CA THR A 281 13.33 5.27 11.36
C THR A 281 12.90 3.82 11.16
N LEU A 282 11.64 3.57 10.83
CA LEU A 282 11.14 2.22 10.53
C LEU A 282 11.85 1.60 9.32
N GLY A 283 12.17 2.41 8.29
CA GLY A 283 12.94 1.96 7.13
C GLY A 283 14.35 1.50 7.51
N ILE A 284 15.05 2.26 8.34
CA ILE A 284 16.39 1.91 8.85
C ILE A 284 16.34 0.65 9.73
N ILE A 285 15.35 0.57 10.63
CA ILE A 285 15.14 -0.60 11.49
C ILE A 285 14.89 -1.87 10.65
N ASN A 286 14.11 -1.77 9.57
CA ASN A 286 13.89 -2.90 8.66
C ASN A 286 15.19 -3.43 8.05
N VAL A 287 16.16 -2.56 7.77
CA VAL A 287 17.46 -2.99 7.25
C VAL A 287 18.29 -3.62 8.34
N ILE A 288 18.51 -2.92 9.46
CA ILE A 288 19.43 -3.32 10.53
C ILE A 288 18.97 -4.61 11.22
N TYR A 289 17.67 -4.80 11.41
CA TYR A 289 17.07 -5.95 12.10
C TYR A 289 16.49 -7.00 11.16
N VAL A 290 16.90 -7.00 9.89
CA VAL A 290 16.55 -8.05 8.90
C VAL A 290 15.04 -8.23 8.75
N LEU A 291 14.34 -7.12 8.50
CA LEU A 291 12.92 -7.04 8.16
C LEU A 291 11.98 -7.63 9.25
N PRO A 292 11.99 -7.10 10.50
CA PRO A 292 11.06 -7.59 11.52
C PRO A 292 9.61 -7.39 11.08
N LEU A 293 8.79 -8.43 11.18
CA LEU A 293 7.41 -8.47 10.66
C LEU A 293 6.58 -7.22 11.04
N TYR A 294 6.51 -6.91 12.34
CA TYR A 294 5.69 -5.80 12.83
C TYR A 294 6.24 -4.43 12.41
N VAL A 295 7.56 -4.30 12.30
CA VAL A 295 8.21 -3.06 11.83
C VAL A 295 7.94 -2.84 10.35
N ALA A 296 8.00 -3.89 9.54
CA ALA A 296 7.70 -3.82 8.12
C ALA A 296 6.22 -3.50 7.85
N ILE A 297 5.29 -4.08 8.63
CA ILE A 297 3.87 -3.71 8.58
C ILE A 297 3.68 -2.25 8.98
N ALA A 298 4.29 -1.80 10.09
CA ALA A 298 4.22 -0.43 10.56
C ALA A 298 4.76 0.56 9.52
N HIS A 299 5.87 0.23 8.83
CA HIS A 299 6.44 1.03 7.75
C HIS A 299 5.43 1.27 6.61
N ASN A 300 4.67 0.24 6.21
CA ASN A 300 3.59 0.37 5.23
C ASN A 300 2.44 1.27 5.73
N LEU A 301 2.03 1.10 6.99
CA LEU A 301 0.93 1.89 7.57
C LEU A 301 1.30 3.36 7.77
N VAL A 302 2.54 3.64 8.19
CA VAL A 302 3.04 5.03 8.31
C VAL A 302 3.18 5.67 6.93
N ALA A 303 3.58 4.93 5.89
CA ALA A 303 3.56 5.41 4.50
C ALA A 303 2.13 5.80 4.06
N ALA A 304 1.12 5.01 4.43
CA ALA A 304 -0.29 5.34 4.18
C ALA A 304 -0.72 6.62 4.92
N CYS A 305 -0.34 6.77 6.19
CA CYS A 305 -0.60 8.00 6.96
C CYS A 305 0.08 9.22 6.35
N LEU A 306 1.35 9.08 5.92
CA LEU A 306 2.11 10.15 5.27
C LEU A 306 1.47 10.55 3.93
N LEU A 307 0.97 9.58 3.16
CA LEU A 307 0.22 9.83 1.94
C LEU A 307 -1.06 10.63 2.22
N LEU A 308 -1.87 10.26 3.23
CA LEU A 308 -3.09 10.97 3.59
C LEU A 308 -2.80 12.38 4.12
N ALA A 309 -1.75 12.57 4.92
CA ALA A 309 -1.33 13.89 5.39
C ALA A 309 -0.89 14.79 4.23
N THR A 310 -0.08 14.26 3.29
CA THR A 310 0.34 14.98 2.08
C THR A 310 -0.85 15.28 1.17
N PHE A 311 -1.80 14.33 1.05
CA PHE A 311 -3.06 14.54 0.34
C PHE A 311 -3.87 15.67 0.96
N THR A 312 -3.93 15.76 2.28
CA THR A 312 -4.62 16.86 2.99
C THR A 312 -4.01 18.22 2.64
N VAL A 313 -2.67 18.33 2.63
CA VAL A 313 -1.98 19.56 2.22
C VAL A 313 -2.34 19.93 0.77
N ASN A 314 -2.30 18.96 -0.16
CA ASN A 314 -2.70 19.19 -1.54
C ASN A 314 -4.17 19.60 -1.65
N TYR A 315 -5.07 18.90 -0.96
CA TYR A 315 -6.49 19.23 -0.96
C TYR A 315 -6.74 20.67 -0.52
N LEU A 316 -6.07 21.14 0.53
CA LEU A 316 -6.18 22.52 1.02
C LEU A 316 -5.53 23.53 0.07
N ALA A 317 -4.37 23.22 -0.50
CA ALA A 317 -3.68 24.09 -1.45
C ALA A 317 -4.47 24.30 -2.73
N TRP A 318 -5.21 23.29 -3.22
CA TRP A 318 -6.01 23.34 -4.45
C TRP A 318 -7.47 23.68 -4.21
N LYS A 319 -7.91 23.82 -2.96
CA LYS A 319 -9.26 24.28 -2.64
C LYS A 319 -9.41 25.73 -3.10
N LYS A 320 -10.45 25.99 -3.91
CA LYS A 320 -10.83 27.34 -4.36
C LYS A 320 -11.70 28.04 -3.32
#